data_a59f6ec6574ae6f91bca23726a824c0a
#
_entry.id   a59f6ec6574ae6f91bca23726a824c0a
#
_cell.length_a   1.000
_cell.length_b   1.000
_cell.length_c   1.000
_cell.angle_alpha   90.00
_cell.angle_beta   90.00
_cell.angle_gamma   90.00
#
_symmetry.space_group_name_H-M   'P 1'
#
loop_
_entity.id
_entity.type
_entity.pdbx_description
1 polymer ?
#
loop_
_entity_poly.entity_id
_entity_poly.type
_entity_poly.pdbx_seq_one_letter_code
_entity_poly.pdbx_strand_id
1 'polypeptide(L)'
;PPLSGPNSEAATGKVLAAMAVLGTVVYGVSAVRYWRLFRHRPTLLSTAVIACFLLLAEAMIGVAITGERKWHASWWEWHGLIVLAYLLIGFAARREWRDERFRDLYLPTTRERRQDVSVLFGDLEGFTSFSERSSPDEVAAVLDAYWGAAAPLLTRRFGGEVEKFIGDGIVATFNSRGDQPDHALRAARAALALQEAVAALADEQPGWPRLRIGVNSGDAVVRELGGDGHVAYALVGDTVNTASRLEGLAPPGGVLIGAGTRAELPAGAAVEARTGLRIKGKNEPVDAYVLLALP
;
A
#
# COMPACT_ATOMS: atom_id res chain seq x y z
N PRO A 1 0.34 15.75 61.67
CA PRO A 1 -0.56 14.72 62.11
C PRO A 1 -0.57 13.63 61.05
N PRO A 2 -0.34 12.33 61.44
CA PRO A 2 -0.35 11.26 60.47
C PRO A 2 -1.79 10.95 60.09
N LEU A 3 -2.11 11.11 58.82
CA LEU A 3 -3.38 10.74 58.18
C LEU A 3 -3.44 9.22 57.90
N SER A 4 -2.63 8.38 58.55
CA SER A 4 -2.53 6.96 58.30
C SER A 4 -3.11 6.14 59.49
N GLY A 5 -4.43 6.02 59.50
CA GLY A 5 -5.10 4.96 60.31
C GLY A 5 -5.13 3.64 59.52
N PRO A 6 -5.23 2.46 60.19
CA PRO A 6 -5.26 1.14 59.59
C PRO A 6 -6.37 0.97 58.51
N ASN A 7 -7.42 1.78 58.57
CA ASN A 7 -8.50 1.79 57.57
C ASN A 7 -8.08 2.53 56.26
N SER A 8 -7.12 3.46 56.33
CA SER A 8 -6.64 4.17 55.12
C SER A 8 -5.70 3.30 54.31
N GLU A 9 -4.88 2.47 54.95
CA GLU A 9 -3.96 1.53 54.24
C GLU A 9 -4.75 0.42 53.53
N ALA A 10 -5.76 -0.14 54.18
CA ALA A 10 -6.62 -1.16 53.57
C ALA A 10 -7.45 -0.58 52.40
N ALA A 11 -7.89 0.67 52.46
CA ALA A 11 -8.59 1.35 51.40
C ALA A 11 -7.66 1.63 50.22
N THR A 12 -6.42 2.06 50.47
CA THR A 12 -5.40 2.30 49.46
C THR A 12 -5.03 1.02 48.71
N GLY A 13 -4.87 -0.10 49.41
CA GLY A 13 -4.58 -1.41 48.80
C GLY A 13 -5.70 -1.89 47.85
N LYS A 14 -6.97 -1.71 48.25
CA LYS A 14 -8.12 -2.05 47.41
C LYS A 14 -8.19 -1.18 46.15
N VAL A 15 -7.94 0.11 46.26
CA VAL A 15 -7.90 1.04 45.11
C VAL A 15 -6.76 0.66 44.17
N LEU A 16 -5.57 0.38 44.70
CA LEU A 16 -4.42 -0.03 43.90
C LEU A 16 -4.70 -1.33 43.14
N ALA A 17 -5.26 -2.33 43.79
CA ALA A 17 -5.66 -3.59 43.17
C ALA A 17 -6.72 -3.39 42.07
N ALA A 18 -7.71 -2.53 42.29
CA ALA A 18 -8.73 -2.22 41.30
C ALA A 18 -8.14 -1.52 40.08
N MET A 19 -7.23 -0.55 40.29
CA MET A 19 -6.51 0.12 39.22
C MET A 19 -5.61 -0.84 38.43
N ALA A 20 -4.95 -1.77 39.10
CA ALA A 20 -4.11 -2.75 38.43
C ALA A 20 -4.94 -3.73 37.55
N VAL A 21 -6.09 -4.18 38.06
CA VAL A 21 -7.03 -5.02 37.29
C VAL A 21 -7.53 -4.25 36.04
N LEU A 22 -7.97 -3.01 36.24
CA LEU A 22 -8.44 -2.18 35.14
C LEU A 22 -7.32 -1.95 34.11
N GLY A 23 -6.11 -1.64 34.55
CA GLY A 23 -4.94 -1.47 33.68
C GLY A 23 -4.62 -2.72 32.86
N THR A 24 -4.64 -3.91 33.51
CA THR A 24 -4.43 -5.20 32.85
C THR A 24 -5.46 -5.43 31.74
N VAL A 25 -6.74 -5.16 32.00
CA VAL A 25 -7.81 -5.30 31.00
C VAL A 25 -7.62 -4.34 29.83
N VAL A 26 -7.34 -3.07 30.11
CA VAL A 26 -7.13 -2.04 29.08
C VAL A 26 -5.94 -2.40 28.18
N TYR A 27 -4.81 -2.78 28.75
CA TYR A 27 -3.64 -3.19 27.98
C TYR A 27 -3.87 -4.48 27.19
N GLY A 28 -4.56 -5.46 27.76
CA GLY A 28 -4.94 -6.69 27.07
C GLY A 28 -5.84 -6.44 25.86
N VAL A 29 -6.88 -5.61 26.03
CA VAL A 29 -7.77 -5.20 24.92
C VAL A 29 -6.99 -4.44 23.85
N SER A 30 -6.09 -3.55 24.25
CA SER A 30 -5.23 -2.81 23.33
C SER A 30 -4.32 -3.74 22.53
N ALA A 31 -3.69 -4.73 23.18
CA ALA A 31 -2.85 -5.72 22.51
C ALA A 31 -3.66 -6.51 21.45
N VAL A 32 -4.87 -6.96 21.79
CA VAL A 32 -5.75 -7.67 20.83
C VAL A 32 -6.16 -6.79 19.66
N ARG A 33 -6.48 -5.51 19.92
CA ARG A 33 -6.82 -4.55 18.87
C ARG A 33 -5.67 -4.34 17.90
N TYR A 34 -4.44 -4.13 18.42
CA TYR A 34 -3.24 -3.99 17.60
C TYR A 34 -2.86 -5.28 16.89
N TRP A 35 -3.10 -6.44 17.48
CA TRP A 35 -2.93 -7.74 16.82
C TRP A 35 -3.82 -7.89 15.59
N ARG A 36 -5.08 -7.43 15.65
CA ARG A 36 -5.98 -7.42 14.48
C ARG A 36 -5.46 -6.52 13.37
N LEU A 37 -4.95 -5.33 13.70
CA LEU A 37 -4.32 -4.43 12.74
C LEU A 37 -3.04 -5.03 12.14
N PHE A 38 -2.21 -5.66 12.97
CA PHE A 38 -0.98 -6.35 12.54
C PHE A 38 -1.24 -7.42 11.47
N ARG A 39 -2.33 -8.16 11.58
CA ARG A 39 -2.69 -9.18 10.57
C ARG A 39 -2.87 -8.62 9.17
N HIS A 40 -3.22 -7.35 9.03
CA HIS A 40 -3.41 -6.69 7.73
C HIS A 40 -2.13 -6.02 7.23
N ARG A 41 -1.30 -5.48 8.12
CA ARG A 41 -0.02 -4.83 7.78
C ARG A 41 1.03 -5.13 8.85
N PRO A 42 1.79 -6.22 8.72
CA PRO A 42 2.82 -6.57 9.68
C PRO A 42 4.01 -5.60 9.56
N THR A 43 4.26 -4.81 10.61
CA THR A 43 5.43 -3.94 10.74
C THR A 43 6.18 -4.24 12.03
N LEU A 44 7.47 -3.86 12.08
CA LEU A 44 8.27 -4.02 13.30
C LEU A 44 7.67 -3.20 14.45
N LEU A 45 7.20 -1.98 14.16
CA LEU A 45 6.57 -1.10 15.13
C LEU A 45 5.28 -1.70 15.69
N SER A 46 4.42 -2.24 14.83
CA SER A 46 3.19 -2.89 15.31
C SER A 46 3.46 -4.10 16.20
N THR A 47 4.51 -4.88 15.89
CA THR A 47 4.98 -6.00 16.75
C THR A 47 5.47 -5.49 18.10
N ALA A 48 6.28 -4.42 18.10
CA ALA A 48 6.80 -3.83 19.34
C ALA A 48 5.69 -3.21 20.20
N VAL A 49 4.68 -2.59 19.60
CA VAL A 49 3.50 -2.04 20.30
C VAL A 49 2.69 -3.16 20.98
N ILE A 50 2.46 -4.28 20.28
CA ILE A 50 1.77 -5.43 20.87
C ILE A 50 2.57 -5.98 22.05
N ALA A 51 3.88 -6.20 21.88
CA ALA A 51 4.76 -6.68 22.94
C ALA A 51 4.77 -5.72 24.15
N CYS A 52 4.82 -4.40 23.89
CA CYS A 52 4.74 -3.37 24.91
C CYS A 52 3.45 -3.48 25.75
N PHE A 53 2.29 -3.61 25.11
CA PHE A 53 1.03 -3.75 25.82
C PHE A 53 0.95 -5.04 26.63
N LEU A 54 1.53 -6.14 26.16
CA LEU A 54 1.58 -7.40 26.92
C LEU A 54 2.49 -7.26 28.16
N LEU A 55 3.67 -6.66 28.02
CA LEU A 55 4.58 -6.40 29.14
C LEU A 55 3.97 -5.45 30.18
N LEU A 56 3.25 -4.43 29.74
CA LEU A 56 2.55 -3.50 30.63
C LEU A 56 1.38 -4.18 31.35
N ALA A 57 0.66 -5.08 30.67
CA ALA A 57 -0.40 -5.88 31.31
C ALA A 57 0.18 -6.80 32.42
N GLU A 58 1.31 -7.46 32.12
CA GLU A 58 2.03 -8.29 33.10
C GLU A 58 2.54 -7.47 34.30
N ALA A 59 3.11 -6.28 34.02
CA ALA A 59 3.54 -5.35 35.04
C ALA A 59 2.38 -4.94 35.98
N MET A 60 1.17 -4.72 35.43
CA MET A 60 -0.02 -4.42 36.26
C MET A 60 -0.41 -5.59 37.15
N ILE A 61 -0.28 -6.83 36.70
CA ILE A 61 -0.47 -8.03 37.51
C ILE A 61 0.55 -8.04 38.64
N GLY A 62 1.82 -7.77 38.37
CA GLY A 62 2.90 -7.64 39.32
C GLY A 62 2.57 -6.61 40.44
N VAL A 63 2.05 -5.45 40.05
CA VAL A 63 1.59 -4.40 41.02
C VAL A 63 0.47 -4.92 41.90
N ALA A 64 -0.51 -5.65 41.36
CA ALA A 64 -1.63 -6.21 42.13
C ALA A 64 -1.17 -7.23 43.16
N ILE A 65 -0.17 -8.06 42.81
CA ILE A 65 0.35 -9.14 43.70
C ILE A 65 1.28 -8.59 44.79
N THR A 66 2.13 -7.61 44.41
CA THR A 66 3.19 -7.11 45.32
C THR A 66 2.64 -6.19 46.39
N GLY A 67 1.55 -5.46 46.09
CA GLY A 67 0.92 -4.51 47.02
C GLY A 67 1.95 -3.49 47.53
N GLU A 68 1.98 -3.33 48.88
CA GLU A 68 2.84 -2.37 49.59
C GLU A 68 4.26 -2.87 49.87
N ARG A 69 4.61 -4.09 49.50
CA ARG A 69 5.93 -4.68 49.74
C ARG A 69 6.99 -4.04 48.85
N LYS A 70 7.70 -3.06 49.36
CA LYS A 70 8.80 -2.39 48.70
C LYS A 70 10.09 -3.22 48.76
N TRP A 71 10.96 -3.09 47.72
CA TRP A 71 12.30 -3.68 47.66
C TRP A 71 12.38 -5.22 47.60
N HIS A 72 11.28 -5.94 47.37
CA HIS A 72 11.28 -7.37 47.03
C HIS A 72 11.57 -7.62 45.54
N ALA A 73 11.97 -8.85 45.21
CA ALA A 73 12.26 -9.22 43.82
C ALA A 73 11.11 -8.90 42.88
N SER A 74 9.85 -9.17 43.29
CA SER A 74 8.65 -8.83 42.51
C SER A 74 8.42 -7.34 42.34
N TRP A 75 8.94 -6.49 43.24
CA TRP A 75 8.91 -5.03 43.05
C TRP A 75 9.84 -4.58 41.91
N TRP A 76 11.01 -5.19 41.79
CA TRP A 76 11.95 -4.90 40.69
C TRP A 76 11.48 -5.49 39.38
N GLU A 77 10.78 -6.63 39.38
CA GLU A 77 10.28 -7.32 38.20
C GLU A 77 9.36 -6.42 37.38
N TRP A 78 8.29 -5.90 37.94
CA TRP A 78 7.36 -5.05 37.16
C TRP A 78 7.97 -3.71 36.75
N HIS A 79 8.92 -3.14 37.50
CA HIS A 79 9.67 -1.98 37.04
C HIS A 79 10.55 -2.34 35.83
N GLY A 80 11.20 -3.49 35.87
CA GLY A 80 11.98 -4.01 34.75
C GLY A 80 11.16 -4.22 33.50
N LEU A 81 9.94 -4.78 33.65
CA LEU A 81 9.01 -4.97 32.52
C LEU A 81 8.56 -3.65 31.89
N ILE A 82 8.28 -2.64 32.70
CA ILE A 82 7.94 -1.30 32.20
C ILE A 82 9.11 -0.70 31.42
N VAL A 83 10.32 -0.75 31.97
CA VAL A 83 11.52 -0.25 31.28
C VAL A 83 11.74 -0.98 29.96
N LEU A 84 11.62 -2.31 29.97
CA LEU A 84 11.76 -3.13 28.76
C LEU A 84 10.72 -2.77 27.70
N ALA A 85 9.46 -2.55 28.10
CA ALA A 85 8.40 -2.15 27.21
C ALA A 85 8.72 -0.83 26.49
N TYR A 86 9.18 0.18 27.23
CA TYR A 86 9.57 1.48 26.66
C TYR A 86 10.81 1.38 25.77
N LEU A 87 11.81 0.54 26.14
CA LEU A 87 13.00 0.32 25.32
C LEU A 87 12.64 -0.37 23.99
N LEU A 88 11.75 -1.37 24.00
CA LEU A 88 11.30 -2.04 22.79
C LEU A 88 10.58 -1.08 21.83
N ILE A 89 9.67 -0.27 22.34
CA ILE A 89 8.94 0.67 21.50
C ILE A 89 9.86 1.79 20.98
N GLY A 90 10.76 2.29 21.82
CA GLY A 90 11.75 3.29 21.42
C GLY A 90 12.72 2.77 20.36
N PHE A 91 13.17 1.52 20.49
CA PHE A 91 14.02 0.85 19.50
C PHE A 91 13.29 0.64 18.17
N ALA A 92 12.06 0.12 18.22
CA ALA A 92 11.26 -0.11 17.02
C ALA A 92 10.91 1.20 16.30
N ALA A 93 10.48 2.22 17.05
CA ALA A 93 10.19 3.54 16.51
C ALA A 93 11.46 4.19 15.91
N ARG A 94 12.61 4.10 16.61
CA ARG A 94 13.87 4.62 16.09
C ARG A 94 14.32 3.89 14.82
N ARG A 95 14.10 2.56 14.74
CA ARG A 95 14.45 1.78 13.55
C ARG A 95 13.54 2.12 12.38
N GLU A 96 12.22 2.18 12.58
CA GLU A 96 11.25 2.55 11.55
C GLU A 96 11.47 3.99 11.07
N TRP A 97 11.68 4.93 12.00
CA TRP A 97 12.03 6.32 11.67
C TRP A 97 13.38 6.45 10.96
N ARG A 98 14.35 5.57 11.29
CA ARG A 98 15.63 5.51 10.58
C ARG A 98 15.40 4.95 9.17
N ASP A 99 14.63 3.86 9.03
CA ASP A 99 14.34 3.24 7.75
C ASP A 99 13.56 4.19 6.82
N GLU A 100 12.61 4.97 7.36
CA GLU A 100 11.94 6.04 6.62
C GLU A 100 12.92 7.17 6.26
N ARG A 101 13.68 7.67 7.24
CA ARG A 101 14.63 8.76 7.04
C ARG A 101 15.84 8.36 6.19
N PHE A 102 16.27 7.09 6.27
CA PHE A 102 17.33 6.55 5.41
C PHE A 102 16.80 6.14 4.03
N ARG A 103 15.54 5.75 3.91
CA ARG A 103 14.89 5.60 2.61
C ARG A 103 14.91 6.94 1.85
N ASP A 104 14.66 8.03 2.54
CA ASP A 104 14.70 9.38 1.97
C ASP A 104 16.15 9.90 1.75
N LEU A 105 17.12 9.44 2.55
CA LEU A 105 18.52 9.89 2.48
C LEU A 105 19.38 9.05 1.53
N TYR A 106 19.07 7.77 1.35
CA TYR A 106 19.82 6.85 0.48
C TYR A 106 19.14 6.59 -0.87
N LEU A 107 17.92 7.06 -1.07
CA LEU A 107 17.39 7.12 -2.41
C LEU A 107 18.09 8.27 -3.14
N PRO A 108 18.78 8.00 -4.25
CA PRO A 108 19.33 9.06 -5.11
C PRO A 108 18.22 9.87 -5.82
N THR A 109 17.04 9.97 -5.21
CA THR A 109 15.80 10.46 -5.79
C THR A 109 15.48 11.93 -5.51
N THR A 110 16.35 12.64 -4.78
CA THR A 110 16.23 14.10 -4.63
C THR A 110 16.70 14.91 -5.84
N ARG A 111 17.11 14.24 -6.93
CA ARG A 111 17.42 14.89 -8.21
C ARG A 111 16.40 14.43 -9.25
N GLU A 112 15.88 15.36 -10.03
CA GLU A 112 15.17 15.05 -11.26
C GLU A 112 15.98 14.01 -12.05
N ARG A 113 15.45 12.81 -12.16
CA ARG A 113 16.12 11.72 -12.86
C ARG A 113 15.31 11.36 -14.08
N ARG A 114 15.93 11.46 -15.25
CA ARG A 114 15.36 10.84 -16.44
C ARG A 114 15.55 9.33 -16.36
N GLN A 115 14.46 8.62 -16.51
CA GLN A 115 14.42 7.18 -16.43
C GLN A 115 13.54 6.63 -17.53
N ASP A 116 14.02 5.62 -18.21
CA ASP A 116 13.19 4.86 -19.14
C ASP A 116 12.25 3.94 -18.32
N VAL A 117 10.97 4.11 -18.49
CA VAL A 117 9.93 3.45 -17.69
C VAL A 117 8.79 2.95 -18.54
N SER A 118 8.07 1.97 -18.05
CA SER A 118 6.75 1.63 -18.58
C SER A 118 5.66 2.04 -17.60
N VAL A 119 4.64 2.68 -18.13
CA VAL A 119 3.49 3.14 -17.35
C VAL A 119 2.23 2.43 -17.83
N LEU A 120 1.49 1.87 -16.89
CA LEU A 120 0.22 1.21 -17.11
C LEU A 120 -0.89 2.05 -16.47
N PHE A 121 -1.89 2.40 -17.25
CA PHE A 121 -3.16 2.93 -16.79
C PHE A 121 -4.25 1.89 -17.03
N GLY A 122 -5.07 1.64 -16.04
CA GLY A 122 -6.28 0.83 -16.15
C GLY A 122 -7.48 1.59 -15.64
N ASP A 123 -8.63 1.49 -16.30
CA ASP A 123 -9.86 2.18 -15.94
C ASP A 123 -11.08 1.30 -16.26
N LEU A 124 -12.16 1.41 -15.49
CA LEU A 124 -13.35 0.60 -15.65
C LEU A 124 -14.34 1.28 -16.62
N GLU A 125 -14.57 0.66 -17.76
CA GLU A 125 -15.46 1.24 -18.76
C GLU A 125 -16.89 1.35 -18.26
N GLY A 126 -17.45 2.57 -18.39
CA GLY A 126 -18.81 2.85 -17.98
C GLY A 126 -19.06 2.84 -16.48
N PHE A 127 -18.01 2.90 -15.66
CA PHE A 127 -18.11 2.88 -14.20
C PHE A 127 -19.01 3.99 -13.64
N THR A 128 -18.97 5.20 -14.19
CA THR A 128 -19.87 6.29 -13.80
C THR A 128 -21.34 5.87 -13.91
N SER A 129 -21.71 5.30 -15.05
CA SER A 129 -23.08 4.81 -15.27
C SER A 129 -23.41 3.57 -14.44
N PHE A 130 -22.42 2.76 -14.12
CA PHE A 130 -22.57 1.63 -13.18
C PHE A 130 -22.82 2.16 -11.76
N SER A 131 -22.02 3.09 -11.29
CA SER A 131 -22.13 3.65 -9.93
C SER A 131 -23.43 4.43 -9.70
N GLU A 132 -24.00 5.06 -10.73
CA GLU A 132 -25.30 5.74 -10.65
C GLU A 132 -26.49 4.76 -10.49
N ARG A 133 -26.34 3.51 -10.93
CA ARG A 133 -27.40 2.49 -10.91
C ARG A 133 -27.25 1.47 -9.78
N SER A 134 -26.08 1.43 -9.17
CA SER A 134 -25.72 0.47 -8.14
C SER A 134 -25.76 1.09 -6.75
N SER A 135 -25.95 0.25 -5.74
CA SER A 135 -25.81 0.68 -4.36
C SER A 135 -24.35 0.99 -4.02
N PRO A 136 -24.07 1.85 -3.03
CA PRO A 136 -22.70 2.11 -2.58
C PRO A 136 -21.93 0.83 -2.18
N ASP A 137 -22.61 -0.16 -1.61
CA ASP A 137 -22.00 -1.43 -1.21
C ASP A 137 -21.59 -2.27 -2.44
N GLU A 138 -22.41 -2.27 -3.51
CA GLU A 138 -22.05 -2.94 -4.77
C GLU A 138 -20.86 -2.26 -5.45
N VAL A 139 -20.84 -0.93 -5.47
CA VAL A 139 -19.71 -0.16 -6.00
C VAL A 139 -18.42 -0.47 -5.24
N ALA A 140 -18.47 -0.49 -3.91
CA ALA A 140 -17.34 -0.86 -3.08
C ALA A 140 -16.89 -2.30 -3.34
N ALA A 141 -17.83 -3.25 -3.47
CA ALA A 141 -17.51 -4.66 -3.74
C ALA A 141 -16.77 -4.85 -5.07
N VAL A 142 -17.16 -4.13 -6.14
CA VAL A 142 -16.44 -4.16 -7.43
C VAL A 142 -15.01 -3.67 -7.28
N LEU A 143 -14.82 -2.50 -6.65
CA LEU A 143 -13.50 -1.91 -6.48
C LEU A 143 -12.60 -2.78 -5.60
N ASP A 144 -13.13 -3.32 -4.50
CA ASP A 144 -12.40 -4.20 -3.60
C ASP A 144 -11.96 -5.50 -4.30
N ALA A 145 -12.85 -6.11 -5.09
CA ALA A 145 -12.54 -7.32 -5.84
C ALA A 145 -11.47 -7.06 -6.92
N TYR A 146 -11.66 -6.03 -7.74
CA TYR A 146 -10.75 -5.74 -8.86
C TYR A 146 -9.39 -5.28 -8.37
N TRP A 147 -9.32 -4.34 -7.43
CA TRP A 147 -8.04 -3.85 -6.94
C TRP A 147 -7.37 -4.82 -5.97
N GLY A 148 -8.15 -5.63 -5.28
CA GLY A 148 -7.65 -6.75 -4.49
C GLY A 148 -6.93 -7.81 -5.33
N ALA A 149 -7.40 -8.06 -6.56
CA ALA A 149 -6.73 -8.93 -7.53
C ALA A 149 -5.55 -8.21 -8.22
N ALA A 150 -5.72 -6.93 -8.59
CA ALA A 150 -4.75 -6.16 -9.37
C ALA A 150 -3.45 -5.88 -8.60
N ALA A 151 -3.55 -5.39 -7.36
CA ALA A 151 -2.38 -4.91 -6.62
C ALA A 151 -1.32 -6.01 -6.41
N PRO A 152 -1.63 -7.23 -5.90
CA PRO A 152 -0.63 -8.28 -5.75
C PRO A 152 -0.10 -8.80 -7.08
N LEU A 153 -0.92 -8.81 -8.12
CA LEU A 153 -0.52 -9.22 -9.47
C LEU A 153 0.53 -8.23 -10.02
N LEU A 154 0.23 -6.94 -10.01
CA LEU A 154 1.14 -5.91 -10.52
C LEU A 154 2.45 -5.87 -9.74
N THR A 155 2.37 -5.91 -8.39
CA THR A 155 3.55 -5.72 -7.53
C THR A 155 4.36 -7.00 -7.31
N ARG A 156 3.73 -8.08 -6.84
CA ARG A 156 4.45 -9.30 -6.42
C ARG A 156 4.83 -10.18 -7.60
N ARG A 157 3.93 -10.31 -8.59
CA ARG A 157 4.17 -11.20 -9.73
C ARG A 157 5.03 -10.56 -10.81
N PHE A 158 4.79 -9.29 -11.13
CA PHE A 158 5.47 -8.60 -12.24
C PHE A 158 6.46 -7.52 -11.79
N GLY A 159 6.56 -7.22 -10.48
CA GLY A 159 7.53 -6.28 -9.93
C GLY A 159 7.26 -4.81 -10.26
N GLY A 160 6.02 -4.47 -10.62
CA GLY A 160 5.59 -3.08 -10.79
C GLY A 160 5.35 -2.39 -9.46
N GLU A 161 5.27 -1.08 -9.49
CA GLU A 161 4.89 -0.25 -8.35
C GLU A 161 3.52 0.37 -8.65
N VAL A 162 2.53 0.11 -7.78
CA VAL A 162 1.22 0.78 -7.88
C VAL A 162 1.37 2.17 -7.30
N GLU A 163 1.29 3.18 -8.17
CA GLU A 163 1.45 4.58 -7.79
C GLU A 163 0.23 5.10 -7.03
N LYS A 164 -0.95 4.83 -7.57
CA LYS A 164 -2.21 5.31 -7.01
C LYS A 164 -3.43 4.61 -7.60
N PHE A 165 -4.51 4.68 -6.85
CA PHE A 165 -5.86 4.46 -7.33
C PHE A 165 -6.54 5.83 -7.51
N ILE A 166 -7.20 6.04 -8.65
CA ILE A 166 -7.88 7.31 -8.98
C ILE A 166 -9.34 6.96 -9.31
N GLY A 167 -10.20 7.00 -8.30
CA GLY A 167 -11.59 6.54 -8.46
C GLY A 167 -11.62 5.07 -8.84
N ASP A 168 -12.09 4.78 -10.03
CA ASP A 168 -12.13 3.46 -10.67
C ASP A 168 -10.89 3.13 -11.52
N GLY A 169 -9.86 3.98 -11.47
CA GLY A 169 -8.62 3.79 -12.21
C GLY A 169 -7.47 3.31 -11.33
N ILE A 170 -6.53 2.60 -11.94
CA ILE A 170 -5.26 2.17 -11.36
C ILE A 170 -4.09 2.65 -12.21
N VAL A 171 -3.05 3.14 -11.55
CA VAL A 171 -1.80 3.53 -12.20
C VAL A 171 -0.66 2.73 -11.61
N ALA A 172 0.09 2.06 -12.49
CA ALA A 172 1.29 1.31 -12.09
C ALA A 172 2.47 1.65 -13.00
N THR A 173 3.67 1.56 -12.43
CA THR A 173 4.92 1.85 -13.11
C THR A 173 5.88 0.69 -13.00
N PHE A 174 6.75 0.54 -14.00
CA PHE A 174 7.80 -0.45 -14.05
C PHE A 174 9.11 0.26 -14.37
N ASN A 175 10.18 -0.17 -13.71
CA ASN A 175 11.52 0.42 -13.81
C ASN A 175 11.65 1.84 -13.21
N SER A 176 10.81 2.24 -12.30
CA SER A 176 10.93 3.53 -11.60
C SER A 176 12.29 3.68 -10.89
N ARG A 177 12.92 2.57 -10.49
CA ARG A 177 14.23 2.52 -9.83
C ARG A 177 15.40 2.34 -10.79
N GLY A 178 15.15 1.96 -12.05
CA GLY A 178 16.20 1.72 -13.05
C GLY A 178 16.89 0.36 -12.94
N ASP A 179 16.23 -0.62 -12.33
CA ASP A 179 16.74 -1.97 -12.09
C ASP A 179 16.01 -3.06 -12.91
N GLN A 180 15.09 -2.66 -13.80
CA GLN A 180 14.27 -3.56 -14.62
C GLN A 180 14.48 -3.30 -16.13
N PRO A 181 15.52 -3.84 -16.73
CA PRO A 181 15.78 -3.62 -18.18
C PRO A 181 14.69 -4.23 -19.08
N ASP A 182 13.87 -5.13 -18.57
CA ASP A 182 12.74 -5.79 -19.24
C ASP A 182 11.38 -5.17 -18.89
N HIS A 183 11.35 -3.91 -18.44
CA HIS A 183 10.15 -3.24 -17.92
C HIS A 183 8.99 -3.21 -18.90
N ALA A 184 9.22 -3.03 -20.18
CA ALA A 184 8.16 -3.01 -21.20
C ALA A 184 7.49 -4.38 -21.34
N LEU A 185 8.28 -5.46 -21.34
CA LEU A 185 7.78 -6.82 -21.37
C LEU A 185 7.03 -7.18 -20.09
N ARG A 186 7.54 -6.74 -18.93
CA ARG A 186 6.85 -6.92 -17.63
C ARG A 186 5.52 -6.20 -17.61
N ALA A 187 5.48 -4.94 -18.03
CA ALA A 187 4.26 -4.14 -18.09
C ALA A 187 3.21 -4.76 -19.03
N ALA A 188 3.65 -5.23 -20.19
CA ALA A 188 2.78 -5.89 -21.16
C ALA A 188 2.21 -7.22 -20.63
N ARG A 189 3.03 -8.05 -19.99
CA ARG A 189 2.58 -9.29 -19.33
C ARG A 189 1.65 -9.01 -18.18
N ALA A 190 1.95 -7.99 -17.39
CA ALA A 190 1.11 -7.56 -16.28
C ALA A 190 -0.27 -7.08 -16.78
N ALA A 191 -0.30 -6.32 -17.88
CA ALA A 191 -1.54 -5.84 -18.48
C ALA A 191 -2.43 -6.98 -18.97
N LEU A 192 -1.87 -7.97 -19.68
CA LEU A 192 -2.64 -9.15 -20.13
C LEU A 192 -3.16 -9.97 -18.95
N ALA A 193 -2.31 -10.25 -17.96
CA ALA A 193 -2.72 -11.03 -16.78
C ALA A 193 -3.77 -10.27 -15.93
N LEU A 194 -3.70 -8.94 -15.88
CA LEU A 194 -4.69 -8.12 -15.21
C LEU A 194 -6.03 -8.15 -15.94
N GLN A 195 -6.02 -8.08 -17.29
CA GLN A 195 -7.24 -8.23 -18.08
C GLN A 195 -7.90 -9.58 -17.86
N GLU A 196 -7.12 -10.67 -17.88
CA GLU A 196 -7.62 -12.00 -17.62
C GLU A 196 -8.26 -12.12 -16.22
N ALA A 197 -7.59 -11.61 -15.19
CA ALA A 197 -8.09 -11.66 -13.82
C ALA A 197 -9.38 -10.85 -13.64
N VAL A 198 -9.46 -9.63 -14.21
CA VAL A 198 -10.64 -8.78 -14.10
C VAL A 198 -11.78 -9.31 -14.98
N ALA A 199 -11.47 -9.87 -16.16
CA ALA A 199 -12.48 -10.50 -17.01
C ALA A 199 -13.14 -11.69 -16.31
N ALA A 200 -12.37 -12.54 -15.64
CA ALA A 200 -12.91 -13.68 -14.87
C ALA A 200 -13.89 -13.21 -13.78
N LEU A 201 -13.54 -12.16 -13.02
CA LEU A 201 -14.42 -11.58 -12.00
C LEU A 201 -15.70 -10.98 -12.62
N ALA A 202 -15.58 -10.28 -13.76
CA ALA A 202 -16.73 -9.72 -14.46
C ALA A 202 -17.64 -10.77 -15.08
N ASP A 203 -17.10 -11.92 -15.49
CA ASP A 203 -17.88 -13.03 -16.02
C ASP A 203 -18.69 -13.77 -14.92
N GLU A 204 -18.17 -13.80 -13.69
CA GLU A 204 -18.87 -14.34 -12.52
C GLU A 204 -19.99 -13.42 -12.02
N GLN A 205 -19.92 -12.13 -12.32
CA GLN A 205 -20.83 -11.09 -11.84
C GLN A 205 -21.42 -10.30 -13.02
N PRO A 206 -22.55 -10.75 -13.59
CA PRO A 206 -23.17 -10.08 -14.74
C PRO A 206 -23.49 -8.60 -14.46
N GLY A 207 -23.00 -7.73 -15.31
CA GLY A 207 -23.18 -6.28 -15.21
C GLY A 207 -21.99 -5.53 -14.60
N TRP A 208 -20.96 -6.22 -14.13
CA TRP A 208 -19.73 -5.57 -13.69
C TRP A 208 -18.96 -4.99 -14.88
N PRO A 209 -18.38 -3.78 -14.72
CA PRO A 209 -17.69 -3.09 -15.80
C PRO A 209 -16.41 -3.83 -16.23
N ARG A 210 -16.08 -3.71 -17.52
CA ARG A 210 -14.85 -4.26 -18.09
C ARG A 210 -13.71 -3.29 -17.92
N LEU A 211 -12.50 -3.80 -17.73
CA LEU A 211 -11.29 -2.99 -17.62
C LEU A 211 -10.77 -2.62 -19.02
N ARG A 212 -10.30 -1.39 -19.20
CA ARG A 212 -9.48 -0.93 -20.33
C ARG A 212 -8.08 -0.67 -19.82
N ILE A 213 -7.05 -1.03 -20.58
CA ILE A 213 -5.67 -0.81 -20.18
C ILE A 213 -4.88 -0.12 -21.31
N GLY A 214 -4.16 0.95 -20.95
CA GLY A 214 -3.16 1.59 -21.77
C GLY A 214 -1.77 1.39 -21.19
N VAL A 215 -0.80 0.98 -22.02
CA VAL A 215 0.61 0.87 -21.63
C VAL A 215 1.48 1.65 -22.59
N ASN A 216 2.40 2.44 -22.05
CA ASN A 216 3.41 3.10 -22.85
C ASN A 216 4.77 3.08 -22.16
N SER A 217 5.83 2.92 -22.96
CA SER A 217 7.22 2.88 -22.50
C SER A 217 8.02 4.01 -23.12
N GLY A 218 8.99 4.53 -22.39
CA GLY A 218 9.90 5.58 -22.81
C GLY A 218 10.34 6.48 -21.65
N ASP A 219 11.06 7.53 -21.99
CA ASP A 219 11.62 8.48 -21.03
C ASP A 219 10.54 9.18 -20.20
N ALA A 220 10.75 9.18 -18.90
CA ALA A 220 9.99 9.99 -17.95
C ALA A 220 10.94 10.63 -16.92
N VAL A 221 10.48 11.72 -16.32
CA VAL A 221 11.19 12.38 -15.22
C VAL A 221 10.53 11.95 -13.92
N VAL A 222 11.30 11.28 -13.08
CA VAL A 222 10.95 11.05 -11.70
C VAL A 222 11.27 12.32 -10.92
N ARG A 223 10.27 13.00 -10.37
CA ARG A 223 10.47 14.21 -9.57
C ARG A 223 9.66 14.16 -8.30
N GLU A 224 10.21 14.79 -7.30
CA GLU A 224 9.57 15.06 -6.04
C GLU A 224 8.61 16.24 -6.21
N LEU A 225 7.33 16.02 -5.89
CA LEU A 225 6.31 17.05 -5.89
C LEU A 225 5.85 17.27 -4.45
N GLY A 226 5.94 18.50 -3.98
CA GLY A 226 5.43 18.86 -2.67
C GLY A 226 6.21 19.99 -1.99
N GLY A 227 5.69 20.43 -0.85
CA GLY A 227 6.24 21.43 0.05
C GLY A 227 5.62 21.25 1.44
N ASP A 228 6.18 21.90 2.44
CA ASP A 228 5.66 21.91 3.83
C ASP A 228 5.42 20.53 4.46
N GLY A 229 6.34 19.58 4.23
CA GLY A 229 6.32 18.27 4.87
C GLY A 229 5.52 17.20 4.15
N HIS A 230 4.90 17.52 3.02
CA HIS A 230 4.25 16.54 2.14
C HIS A 230 5.06 16.37 0.86
N VAL A 231 5.71 15.21 0.72
CA VAL A 231 6.46 14.84 -0.45
C VAL A 231 5.77 13.69 -1.14
N ALA A 232 5.38 13.89 -2.39
CA ALA A 232 4.88 12.85 -3.28
C ALA A 232 5.84 12.69 -4.45
N TYR A 233 6.17 11.46 -4.81
CA TYR A 233 6.91 11.18 -6.02
C TYR A 233 5.93 11.13 -7.20
N ALA A 234 6.24 11.83 -8.26
CA ALA A 234 5.45 11.79 -9.47
C ALA A 234 6.33 11.53 -10.68
N LEU A 235 5.85 10.65 -11.53
CA LEU A 235 6.35 10.47 -12.88
C LEU A 235 5.72 11.53 -13.77
N VAL A 236 6.57 12.35 -14.40
CA VAL A 236 6.16 13.42 -15.28
C VAL A 236 6.81 13.21 -16.64
N GLY A 237 6.02 13.27 -17.69
CA GLY A 237 6.54 13.15 -19.05
C GLY A 237 5.45 12.79 -20.06
N ASP A 238 5.84 12.87 -21.31
CA ASP A 238 5.00 12.51 -22.44
C ASP A 238 4.62 11.02 -22.41
N THR A 239 5.53 10.18 -21.94
CA THR A 239 5.32 8.74 -21.74
C THR A 239 4.11 8.44 -20.85
N VAL A 240 3.97 9.15 -19.72
CA VAL A 240 2.86 9.01 -18.77
C VAL A 240 1.54 9.48 -19.39
N ASN A 241 1.58 10.67 -20.03
CA ASN A 241 0.40 11.24 -20.68
C ASN A 241 -0.10 10.37 -21.84
N THR A 242 0.83 9.78 -22.59
CA THR A 242 0.49 8.88 -23.70
C THR A 242 -0.16 7.60 -23.16
N ALA A 243 0.38 6.97 -22.12
CA ALA A 243 -0.21 5.77 -21.50
C ALA A 243 -1.66 6.02 -21.04
N SER A 244 -1.93 7.14 -20.36
CA SER A 244 -3.29 7.51 -19.93
C SER A 244 -4.26 7.69 -21.11
N ARG A 245 -3.80 8.25 -22.22
CA ARG A 245 -4.65 8.45 -23.41
C ARG A 245 -4.88 7.18 -24.19
N LEU A 246 -3.90 6.28 -24.21
CA LEU A 246 -4.06 4.95 -24.80
C LEU A 246 -5.10 4.14 -24.03
N GLU A 247 -5.13 4.26 -22.69
CA GLU A 247 -6.18 3.64 -21.87
C GLU A 247 -7.57 4.07 -22.34
N GLY A 248 -7.83 5.39 -22.47
CA GLY A 248 -9.12 5.89 -22.94
C GLY A 248 -9.51 5.48 -24.37
N LEU A 249 -8.55 5.01 -25.19
CA LEU A 249 -8.75 4.52 -26.57
C LEU A 249 -8.73 2.98 -26.66
N ALA A 250 -8.39 2.29 -25.57
CA ALA A 250 -8.36 0.85 -25.53
C ALA A 250 -9.78 0.27 -25.67
N PRO A 251 -9.95 -0.84 -26.39
CA PRO A 251 -11.24 -1.51 -26.43
C PRO A 251 -11.60 -2.04 -25.04
N PRO A 252 -12.90 -2.13 -24.72
CA PRO A 252 -13.35 -2.77 -23.49
C PRO A 252 -12.80 -4.19 -23.33
N GLY A 253 -12.22 -4.51 -22.20
CA GLY A 253 -11.56 -5.79 -22.00
C GLY A 253 -10.27 -5.95 -22.79
N GLY A 254 -9.68 -4.86 -23.32
CA GLY A 254 -8.46 -4.91 -24.14
C GLY A 254 -7.30 -4.12 -23.56
N VAL A 255 -6.12 -4.38 -24.12
CA VAL A 255 -4.85 -3.71 -23.80
C VAL A 255 -4.36 -2.97 -25.05
N LEU A 256 -4.19 -1.66 -24.95
CA LEU A 256 -3.62 -0.83 -26.01
C LEU A 256 -2.21 -0.38 -25.59
N ILE A 257 -1.22 -0.72 -26.40
CA ILE A 257 0.19 -0.37 -26.13
C ILE A 257 0.70 0.68 -27.13
N GLY A 258 1.56 1.57 -26.68
CA GLY A 258 2.23 2.55 -27.53
C GLY A 258 3.39 1.97 -28.33
N ALA A 259 3.86 2.74 -29.31
CA ALA A 259 4.98 2.36 -30.17
C ALA A 259 6.27 2.07 -29.37
N GLY A 260 6.54 2.85 -28.30
CA GLY A 260 7.69 2.61 -27.41
C GLY A 260 7.63 1.22 -26.79
N THR A 261 6.49 0.86 -26.18
CA THR A 261 6.29 -0.49 -25.62
C THR A 261 6.44 -1.56 -26.71
N ARG A 262 5.80 -1.36 -27.88
CA ARG A 262 5.87 -2.33 -28.99
C ARG A 262 7.30 -2.60 -29.47
N ALA A 263 8.15 -1.59 -29.50
CA ALA A 263 9.54 -1.72 -29.95
C ALA A 263 10.39 -2.61 -29.03
N GLU A 264 10.06 -2.67 -27.75
CA GLU A 264 10.77 -3.47 -26.76
C GLU A 264 10.18 -4.88 -26.56
N LEU A 265 9.03 -5.18 -27.18
CA LEU A 265 8.45 -6.51 -27.11
C LEU A 265 9.12 -7.47 -28.09
N PRO A 266 9.17 -8.78 -27.75
CA PRO A 266 9.70 -9.80 -28.65
C PRO A 266 8.93 -9.85 -29.97
N ALA A 267 9.60 -10.27 -31.04
CA ALA A 267 9.03 -10.34 -32.40
C ALA A 267 7.78 -11.22 -32.50
N GLY A 268 7.66 -12.23 -31.60
CA GLY A 268 6.49 -13.14 -31.53
C GLY A 268 5.28 -12.56 -30.81
N ALA A 269 5.31 -11.31 -30.35
CA ALA A 269 4.15 -10.66 -29.73
C ALA A 269 3.02 -10.49 -30.75
N ALA A 270 1.85 -11.06 -30.46
CA ALA A 270 0.65 -10.92 -31.29
C ALA A 270 -0.01 -9.56 -31.01
N VAL A 271 -0.03 -8.69 -32.02
CA VAL A 271 -0.59 -7.36 -31.92
C VAL A 271 -1.42 -7.01 -33.14
N GLU A 272 -2.45 -6.20 -32.96
CA GLU A 272 -3.24 -5.59 -34.02
C GLU A 272 -2.91 -4.10 -34.11
N ALA A 273 -2.42 -3.62 -35.23
CA ALA A 273 -2.01 -2.23 -35.40
C ALA A 273 -3.23 -1.29 -35.41
N ARG A 274 -3.10 -0.17 -34.72
CA ARG A 274 -4.02 0.98 -34.70
C ARG A 274 -3.22 2.23 -35.08
N THR A 275 -3.03 2.44 -36.35
CA THR A 275 -2.20 3.53 -36.89
C THR A 275 -2.96 4.84 -36.97
N GLY A 276 -2.22 5.95 -36.87
CA GLY A 276 -2.75 7.28 -37.10
C GLY A 276 -3.75 7.77 -36.07
N LEU A 277 -3.67 7.30 -34.81
CA LEU A 277 -4.57 7.73 -33.74
C LEU A 277 -4.31 9.20 -33.36
N ARG A 278 -5.36 10.02 -33.43
CA ARG A 278 -5.31 11.40 -32.93
C ARG A 278 -5.51 11.41 -31.41
N ILE A 279 -4.47 11.73 -30.71
CA ILE A 279 -4.46 11.81 -29.24
C ILE A 279 -4.46 13.28 -28.81
N LYS A 280 -5.31 13.66 -27.86
CA LYS A 280 -5.41 15.04 -27.34
C LYS A 280 -4.03 15.54 -26.87
N GLY A 281 -3.55 16.68 -27.40
CA GLY A 281 -2.27 17.30 -27.04
C GLY A 281 -1.04 16.68 -27.73
N LYS A 282 -1.22 15.84 -28.73
CA LYS A 282 -0.20 15.48 -29.72
C LYS A 282 -0.48 16.22 -31.03
N ASN A 283 0.55 16.81 -31.59
CA ASN A 283 0.44 17.51 -32.88
C ASN A 283 0.40 16.51 -34.06
N GLU A 284 1.05 15.36 -33.88
CA GLU A 284 1.12 14.30 -34.88
C GLU A 284 0.30 13.08 -34.42
N PRO A 285 -0.27 12.34 -35.37
CA PRO A 285 -0.90 11.05 -35.07
C PRO A 285 0.10 10.08 -34.45
N VAL A 286 -0.38 9.23 -33.54
CA VAL A 286 0.44 8.24 -32.83
C VAL A 286 0.01 6.85 -33.28
N ASP A 287 0.97 5.98 -33.48
CA ASP A 287 0.71 4.56 -33.70
C ASP A 287 0.61 3.83 -32.36
N ALA A 288 -0.40 2.98 -32.26
CA ALA A 288 -0.62 2.12 -31.11
C ALA A 288 -1.01 0.71 -31.60
N TYR A 289 -1.01 -0.22 -30.67
CA TYR A 289 -1.22 -1.64 -31.00
C TYR A 289 -2.10 -2.28 -29.92
N VAL A 290 -3.16 -2.95 -30.33
CA VAL A 290 -3.90 -3.82 -29.41
C VAL A 290 -3.06 -5.05 -29.13
N LEU A 291 -2.68 -5.28 -27.90
CA LEU A 291 -1.88 -6.45 -27.49
C LEU A 291 -2.81 -7.63 -27.27
N LEU A 292 -2.60 -8.71 -28.02
CA LEU A 292 -3.43 -9.93 -27.97
C LEU A 292 -2.78 -11.04 -27.17
N ALA A 293 -1.47 -11.29 -27.40
CA ALA A 293 -0.73 -12.32 -26.69
C ALA A 293 0.79 -12.05 -26.72
N LEU A 294 1.49 -12.66 -25.78
CA LEU A 294 2.94 -12.69 -25.71
C LEU A 294 3.43 -14.15 -25.73
N PRO A 295 4.61 -14.40 -26.32
CA PRO A 295 5.20 -15.73 -26.38
C PRO A 295 5.62 -16.25 -24.99
#